data_012070766604e00009ee856bffbeeae7
#
_entry.id   012070766604e00009ee856bffbeeae7
#
_cell.length_a   1.000
_cell.length_b   1.000
_cell.length_c   1.000
_cell.angle_alpha   90.00
_cell.angle_beta   90.00
_cell.angle_gamma   90.00
#
_symmetry.space_group_name_H-M   'P 1'
#
loop_
_entity.id
_entity.type
_entity.pdbx_description
1 polymer ?
#
loop_
_entity_poly.entity_id
_entity_poly.type
_entity_poly.pdbx_seq_one_letter_code
_entity_poly.pdbx_strand_id
1 'polypeptide(L)'
;MGLSSYLLIGFWYEKFSASEAGKKAFVMTRFGDVAFMLGLLLVLMNLGNLDILKINSPMVTTHMTPGLITLSALLIFGGIVGKSAQFPLLTWLPDAMEGPTPVSALLHSATMVAAGVFLFARLFPFFSLSPTAMIVCLAIGTISMLLASTMAMVSRDIKQVWAYSTISQLGFMIMGLAAGSYVAGVFHLTTHAGFKALLFLCSGVFIHTYETNDMFEIGRQGGRRLKNPII
;
A
#
# COMPACT_ATOMS: atom_id res chain seq x y z
N MET A 1 -11.28 -1.43 7.64
CA MET A 1 -9.82 -1.16 7.51
C MET A 1 -9.42 0.26 7.94
N GLY A 2 -9.96 1.34 7.37
CA GLY A 2 -9.50 2.70 7.69
C GLY A 2 -9.66 3.13 9.15
N LEU A 3 -10.75 2.78 9.82
CA LEU A 3 -10.93 3.07 11.25
C LEU A 3 -9.97 2.27 12.13
N SER A 4 -9.82 0.97 11.83
CA SER A 4 -8.88 0.11 12.58
C SER A 4 -7.44 0.60 12.45
N SER A 5 -7.02 1.02 11.24
CA SER A 5 -5.66 1.57 11.04
C SER A 5 -5.46 2.90 11.76
N TYR A 6 -6.47 3.79 11.78
CA TYR A 6 -6.43 5.03 12.54
C TYR A 6 -6.17 4.77 14.03
N LEU A 7 -6.93 3.85 14.63
CA LEU A 7 -6.78 3.50 16.05
C LEU A 7 -5.44 2.84 16.35
N LEU A 8 -4.94 2.00 15.44
CA LEU A 8 -3.69 1.29 15.61
C LEU A 8 -2.46 2.21 15.42
N ILE A 9 -2.49 3.12 14.45
CA ILE A 9 -1.42 4.12 14.23
C ILE A 9 -1.38 5.09 15.40
N GLY A 10 -2.56 5.58 15.82
CA GLY A 10 -2.71 6.48 16.96
C GLY A 10 -2.74 5.77 18.32
N PHE A 11 -2.16 4.57 18.45
CA PHE A 11 -2.16 3.80 19.71
C PHE A 11 -1.60 4.61 20.88
N TRP A 12 -0.52 5.37 20.63
CA TRP A 12 0.08 6.28 21.58
C TRP A 12 -0.54 7.69 21.46
N TYR A 13 -1.89 7.78 21.58
CA TYR A 13 -2.66 9.00 21.35
C TYR A 13 -2.25 10.20 22.20
N GLU A 14 -1.58 9.95 23.34
CA GLU A 14 -1.00 11.00 24.20
C GLU A 14 0.15 11.74 23.52
N LYS A 15 0.84 11.09 22.57
CA LYS A 15 1.86 11.74 21.75
C LYS A 15 1.20 12.48 20.60
N PHE A 16 1.43 13.78 20.51
CA PHE A 16 0.89 14.62 19.45
C PHE A 16 1.24 14.09 18.05
N SER A 17 2.49 13.64 17.85
CA SER A 17 2.95 13.07 16.56
C SER A 17 2.14 11.85 16.16
N ALA A 18 1.87 10.91 17.07
CA ALA A 18 1.10 9.71 16.78
C ALA A 18 -0.37 10.02 16.46
N SER A 19 -0.97 10.97 17.18
CA SER A 19 -2.33 11.44 16.91
C SER A 19 -2.46 12.09 15.53
N GLU A 20 -1.52 12.97 15.16
CA GLU A 20 -1.49 13.61 13.84
C GLU A 20 -1.23 12.59 12.71
N ALA A 21 -0.31 11.64 12.91
CA ALA A 21 -0.04 10.58 11.97
C ALA A 21 -1.29 9.72 11.69
N GLY A 22 -2.04 9.37 12.74
CA GLY A 22 -3.31 8.65 12.62
C GLY A 22 -4.34 9.44 11.83
N LYS A 23 -4.56 10.72 12.15
CA LYS A 23 -5.49 11.61 11.42
C LYS A 23 -5.08 11.74 9.94
N LYS A 24 -3.80 11.98 9.66
CA LYS A 24 -3.26 12.09 8.31
C LYS A 24 -3.53 10.80 7.51
N ALA A 25 -3.21 9.63 8.08
CA ALA A 25 -3.47 8.36 7.45
C ALA A 25 -4.97 8.15 7.15
N PHE A 26 -5.84 8.50 8.11
CA PHE A 26 -7.28 8.38 7.92
C PHE A 26 -7.78 9.30 6.79
N VAL A 27 -7.46 10.58 6.82
CA VAL A 27 -7.92 11.56 5.83
C VAL A 27 -7.40 11.19 4.43
N MET A 28 -6.11 10.92 4.28
CA MET A 28 -5.50 10.59 2.98
C MET A 28 -6.11 9.33 2.37
N THR A 29 -6.34 8.30 3.17
CA THR A 29 -6.99 7.08 2.65
C THR A 29 -8.45 7.30 2.30
N ARG A 30 -9.15 8.24 2.96
CA ARG A 30 -10.55 8.58 2.63
C ARG A 30 -10.69 9.28 1.30
N PHE A 31 -9.72 10.09 0.89
CA PHE A 31 -9.72 10.62 -0.49
C PHE A 31 -9.75 9.50 -1.53
N GLY A 32 -8.94 8.46 -1.34
CA GLY A 32 -8.98 7.27 -2.19
C GLY A 32 -10.32 6.53 -2.10
N ASP A 33 -10.89 6.40 -0.89
CA ASP A 33 -12.17 5.72 -0.67
C ASP A 33 -13.33 6.42 -1.37
N VAL A 34 -13.33 7.76 -1.47
CA VAL A 34 -14.35 8.53 -2.24
C VAL A 34 -14.28 8.17 -3.72
N ALA A 35 -13.09 8.19 -4.31
CA ALA A 35 -12.92 7.80 -5.70
C ALA A 35 -13.38 6.35 -5.94
N PHE A 36 -13.00 5.43 -5.06
CA PHE A 36 -13.41 4.03 -5.10
C PHE A 36 -14.93 3.87 -5.08
N MET A 37 -15.63 4.57 -4.16
CA MET A 37 -17.08 4.54 -4.08
C MET A 37 -17.75 5.04 -5.36
N LEU A 38 -17.27 6.14 -5.92
CA LEU A 38 -17.79 6.66 -7.19
C LEU A 38 -17.61 5.65 -8.32
N GLY A 39 -16.45 4.99 -8.39
CA GLY A 39 -16.18 3.94 -9.37
C GLY A 39 -17.13 2.74 -9.23
N LEU A 40 -17.37 2.29 -8.00
CA LEU A 40 -18.32 1.20 -7.72
C LEU A 40 -19.76 1.60 -8.05
N LEU A 41 -20.18 2.83 -7.74
CA LEU A 41 -21.51 3.32 -8.06
C LEU A 41 -21.73 3.38 -9.58
N LEU A 42 -20.73 3.81 -10.36
CA LEU A 42 -20.81 3.77 -11.82
C LEU A 42 -20.99 2.34 -12.35
N VAL A 43 -20.24 1.38 -11.80
CA VAL A 43 -20.41 -0.02 -12.16
C VAL A 43 -21.79 -0.53 -11.77
N LEU A 44 -22.27 -0.23 -10.57
CA LEU A 44 -23.59 -0.63 -10.07
C LEU A 44 -24.72 -0.06 -10.93
N MET A 45 -24.66 1.21 -11.30
CA MET A 45 -25.69 1.87 -12.10
C MET A 45 -25.82 1.27 -13.51
N ASN A 46 -24.73 0.77 -14.08
CA ASN A 46 -24.73 0.22 -15.44
C ASN A 46 -24.95 -1.30 -15.48
N LEU A 47 -24.40 -2.05 -14.53
CA LEU A 47 -24.53 -3.51 -14.47
C LEU A 47 -25.67 -3.98 -13.57
N GLY A 48 -26.21 -3.12 -12.72
CA GLY A 48 -27.24 -3.47 -11.73
C GLY A 48 -26.74 -4.42 -10.62
N ASN A 49 -25.46 -4.76 -10.60
CA ASN A 49 -24.87 -5.73 -9.67
C ASN A 49 -23.38 -5.44 -9.42
N LEU A 50 -22.89 -5.77 -8.21
CA LEU A 50 -21.47 -5.68 -7.83
C LEU A 50 -20.83 -7.07 -7.66
N ASP A 51 -21.41 -8.12 -8.22
CA ASP A 51 -20.78 -9.44 -8.23
C ASP A 51 -19.47 -9.41 -9.04
N ILE A 52 -18.38 -9.77 -8.39
CA ILE A 52 -17.04 -9.75 -8.98
C ILE A 52 -16.97 -10.65 -10.24
N LEU A 53 -17.69 -11.76 -10.24
CA LEU A 53 -17.72 -12.65 -11.41
C LEU A 53 -18.37 -11.97 -12.62
N LYS A 54 -19.41 -11.20 -12.39
CA LYS A 54 -20.09 -10.43 -13.44
C LYS A 54 -19.24 -9.25 -13.92
N ILE A 55 -18.60 -8.52 -12.99
CA ILE A 55 -17.69 -7.41 -13.31
C ILE A 55 -16.50 -7.89 -14.15
N ASN A 56 -16.00 -9.08 -13.89
CA ASN A 56 -14.88 -9.65 -14.63
C ASN A 56 -15.30 -10.43 -15.91
N SER A 57 -16.61 -10.45 -16.23
CA SER A 57 -17.11 -11.14 -17.42
C SER A 57 -17.13 -10.22 -18.64
N PRO A 58 -17.07 -10.78 -19.87
CA PRO A 58 -17.23 -10.00 -21.09
C PRO A 58 -18.55 -9.24 -21.20
N MET A 59 -19.59 -9.59 -20.40
CA MET A 59 -20.87 -8.89 -20.37
C MET A 59 -20.74 -7.40 -20.03
N VAL A 60 -19.65 -6.99 -19.37
CA VAL A 60 -19.41 -5.55 -19.06
C VAL A 60 -19.39 -4.72 -20.34
N THR A 61 -18.78 -5.22 -21.41
CA THR A 61 -18.69 -4.49 -22.69
C THR A 61 -20.04 -4.31 -23.40
N THR A 62 -21.04 -5.10 -23.06
CA THR A 62 -22.41 -4.95 -23.60
C THR A 62 -23.23 -3.89 -22.84
N HIS A 63 -22.91 -3.65 -21.59
CA HIS A 63 -23.65 -2.72 -20.70
C HIS A 63 -22.93 -1.38 -20.50
N MET A 64 -21.63 -1.32 -20.70
CA MET A 64 -20.82 -0.13 -20.47
C MET A 64 -20.04 0.26 -21.74
N THR A 65 -20.05 1.54 -22.05
CA THR A 65 -19.19 2.08 -23.13
C THR A 65 -17.71 2.01 -22.70
N PRO A 66 -16.75 1.93 -23.65
CA PRO A 66 -15.32 1.90 -23.33
C PRO A 66 -14.87 3.08 -22.47
N GLY A 67 -15.46 4.28 -22.66
CA GLY A 67 -15.19 5.45 -21.83
C GLY A 67 -15.64 5.29 -20.38
N LEU A 68 -16.81 4.69 -20.15
CA LEU A 68 -17.33 4.39 -18.79
C LEU A 68 -16.50 3.30 -18.10
N ILE A 69 -16.04 2.29 -18.83
CA ILE A 69 -15.15 1.25 -18.30
C ILE A 69 -13.84 1.91 -17.85
N THR A 70 -13.25 2.76 -18.68
CA THR A 70 -12.01 3.46 -18.37
C THR A 70 -12.18 4.37 -17.15
N LEU A 71 -13.25 5.17 -17.11
CA LEU A 71 -13.53 6.07 -15.98
C LEU A 71 -13.73 5.30 -14.68
N SER A 72 -14.55 4.25 -14.69
CA SER A 72 -14.80 3.44 -13.49
C SER A 72 -13.53 2.70 -13.03
N ALA A 73 -12.72 2.17 -13.95
CA ALA A 73 -11.44 1.56 -13.62
C ALA A 73 -10.48 2.55 -12.97
N LEU A 74 -10.34 3.77 -13.51
CA LEU A 74 -9.49 4.82 -12.92
C LEU A 74 -9.99 5.28 -11.55
N LEU A 75 -11.30 5.40 -11.35
CA LEU A 75 -11.88 5.75 -10.06
C LEU A 75 -11.66 4.64 -9.02
N ILE A 76 -11.82 3.37 -9.41
CA ILE A 76 -11.47 2.22 -8.54
C ILE A 76 -9.98 2.23 -8.22
N PHE A 77 -9.14 2.55 -9.21
CA PHE A 77 -7.69 2.69 -9.00
C PHE A 77 -7.33 3.81 -8.01
N GLY A 78 -8.10 4.89 -7.96
CA GLY A 78 -7.97 5.92 -6.92
C GLY A 78 -8.04 5.36 -5.49
N GLY A 79 -8.91 4.39 -5.25
CA GLY A 79 -8.96 3.65 -3.98
C GLY A 79 -7.70 2.81 -3.72
N ILE A 80 -7.16 2.19 -4.77
CA ILE A 80 -5.90 1.43 -4.70
C ILE A 80 -4.75 2.37 -4.34
N VAL A 81 -4.66 3.53 -5.00
CA VAL A 81 -3.66 4.58 -4.72
C VAL A 81 -3.71 5.02 -3.26
N GLY A 82 -4.90 5.25 -2.71
CA GLY A 82 -5.08 5.65 -1.30
C GLY A 82 -4.62 4.58 -0.31
N LYS A 83 -5.05 3.32 -0.49
CA LYS A 83 -4.73 2.21 0.44
C LYS A 83 -3.29 1.73 0.32
N SER A 84 -2.77 1.63 -0.89
CA SER A 84 -1.39 1.18 -1.13
C SER A 84 -0.37 2.31 -1.12
N ALA A 85 -0.76 3.50 -0.67
CA ALA A 85 0.13 4.67 -0.55
C ALA A 85 0.95 4.94 -1.82
N GLN A 86 0.27 4.96 -2.97
CA GLN A 86 0.91 5.28 -4.23
C GLN A 86 0.87 6.79 -4.51
N PHE A 87 1.69 7.26 -5.44
CA PHE A 87 1.66 8.65 -5.88
C PHE A 87 0.25 9.03 -6.39
N PRO A 88 -0.30 10.19 -6.00
CA PRO A 88 0.27 11.23 -5.13
C PRO A 88 -0.02 11.05 -3.62
N LEU A 89 -0.73 10.01 -3.18
CA LEU A 89 -1.19 9.81 -1.80
C LEU A 89 -0.21 8.99 -0.94
N LEU A 90 1.11 9.10 -1.16
CA LEU A 90 2.12 8.26 -0.50
C LEU A 90 2.55 8.73 0.90
N THR A 91 2.34 10.03 1.22
CA THR A 91 2.98 10.68 2.37
C THR A 91 2.49 10.24 3.75
N TRP A 92 1.35 9.59 3.84
CA TRP A 92 0.81 9.11 5.12
C TRP A 92 1.53 7.87 5.66
N LEU A 93 2.12 7.05 4.77
CA LEU A 93 2.67 5.76 5.14
C LEU A 93 3.95 5.86 5.98
N PRO A 94 4.93 6.71 5.64
CA PRO A 94 6.10 6.93 6.48
C PRO A 94 5.76 7.54 7.84
N ASP A 95 4.78 8.42 7.91
CA ASP A 95 4.35 9.04 9.18
C ASP A 95 3.61 8.03 10.08
N ALA A 96 2.97 7.02 9.48
CA ALA A 96 2.32 5.94 10.23
C ALA A 96 3.30 5.10 11.08
N MET A 97 4.61 5.31 10.93
CA MET A 97 5.65 4.64 11.73
C MET A 97 5.70 5.07 13.20
N GLU A 98 4.95 6.09 13.60
CA GLU A 98 4.77 6.49 15.00
C GLU A 98 4.07 5.42 15.85
N GLY A 99 3.33 4.52 15.23
CA GLY A 99 2.67 3.40 15.90
C GLY A 99 3.65 2.32 16.42
N PRO A 100 3.18 1.41 17.28
CA PRO A 100 3.98 0.28 17.77
C PRO A 100 4.51 -0.59 16.62
N THR A 101 5.72 -1.14 16.76
CA THR A 101 6.37 -1.94 15.69
C THR A 101 5.54 -3.15 15.23
N PRO A 102 4.86 -3.92 16.13
CA PRO A 102 3.97 -5.00 15.67
C PRO A 102 2.80 -4.51 14.80
N VAL A 103 2.28 -3.31 15.08
CA VAL A 103 1.24 -2.68 14.24
C VAL A 103 1.80 -2.32 12.87
N SER A 104 3.01 -1.73 12.83
CA SER A 104 3.69 -1.44 11.57
C SER A 104 3.93 -2.71 10.75
N ALA A 105 4.38 -3.79 11.39
CA ALA A 105 4.54 -5.09 10.75
C ALA A 105 3.22 -5.57 10.11
N LEU A 106 2.13 -5.53 10.85
CA LEU A 106 0.80 -5.96 10.37
C LEU A 106 0.31 -5.09 9.21
N LEU A 107 0.35 -3.77 9.35
CA LEU A 107 -0.17 -2.83 8.34
C LEU A 107 0.58 -2.88 7.02
N HIS A 108 1.91 -3.07 7.08
CA HIS A 108 2.81 -3.01 5.91
C HIS A 108 3.05 -4.36 5.23
N SER A 109 2.79 -5.49 5.90
CA SER A 109 2.99 -6.81 5.31
C SER A 109 1.80 -7.29 4.50
N ALA A 110 0.67 -7.55 5.15
CA ALA A 110 -0.40 -8.35 4.56
C ALA A 110 -1.80 -7.71 4.64
N THR A 111 -1.96 -6.54 5.32
CA THR A 111 -3.31 -6.04 5.57
C THR A 111 -3.66 -4.80 4.74
N MET A 112 -3.46 -3.61 5.27
CA MET A 112 -4.01 -2.39 4.69
C MET A 112 -3.40 -2.04 3.32
N VAL A 113 -2.08 -2.04 3.24
CA VAL A 113 -1.39 -1.62 2.02
C VAL A 113 -1.43 -2.68 0.92
N ALA A 114 -1.47 -3.95 1.30
CA ALA A 114 -1.61 -5.08 0.39
C ALA A 114 -3.02 -5.17 -0.24
N ALA A 115 -4.05 -4.65 0.46
CA ALA A 115 -5.43 -4.70 0.01
C ALA A 115 -5.66 -3.98 -1.34
N GLY A 116 -4.94 -2.89 -1.61
CA GLY A 116 -5.05 -2.19 -2.90
C GLY A 116 -4.52 -3.04 -4.06
N VAL A 117 -3.34 -3.64 -3.92
CA VAL A 117 -2.77 -4.53 -4.94
C VAL A 117 -3.64 -5.78 -5.10
N PHE A 118 -4.16 -6.34 -4.00
CA PHE A 118 -5.08 -7.46 -4.05
C PHE A 118 -6.37 -7.11 -4.81
N LEU A 119 -6.93 -5.91 -4.59
CA LEU A 119 -8.09 -5.44 -5.32
C LEU A 119 -7.79 -5.31 -6.81
N PHE A 120 -6.64 -4.78 -7.19
CA PHE A 120 -6.21 -4.71 -8.58
C PHE A 120 -6.13 -6.10 -9.21
N ALA A 121 -5.46 -7.03 -8.53
CA ALA A 121 -5.38 -8.42 -8.99
C ALA A 121 -6.78 -9.07 -9.10
N ARG A 122 -7.66 -8.82 -8.13
CA ARG A 122 -9.01 -9.39 -8.11
C ARG A 122 -9.90 -8.88 -9.25
N LEU A 123 -9.69 -7.62 -9.67
CA LEU A 123 -10.39 -6.99 -10.78
C LEU A 123 -9.52 -6.91 -12.04
N PHE A 124 -8.48 -7.71 -12.14
CA PHE A 124 -7.56 -7.71 -13.27
C PHE A 124 -8.25 -7.85 -14.63
N PRO A 125 -9.22 -8.79 -14.83
CA PRO A 125 -9.93 -8.88 -16.10
C PRO A 125 -10.69 -7.61 -16.45
N PHE A 126 -11.30 -6.94 -15.45
CA PHE A 126 -12.00 -5.68 -15.66
C PHE A 126 -11.05 -4.55 -16.08
N PHE A 127 -9.91 -4.41 -15.42
CA PHE A 127 -8.89 -3.43 -15.78
C PHE A 127 -8.31 -3.67 -17.18
N SER A 128 -8.13 -4.93 -17.57
CA SER A 128 -7.59 -5.30 -18.87
C SER A 128 -8.51 -4.91 -20.04
N LEU A 129 -9.81 -4.66 -19.80
CA LEU A 129 -10.73 -4.13 -20.81
C LEU A 129 -10.39 -2.68 -21.22
N SER A 130 -9.62 -1.96 -20.41
CA SER A 130 -9.22 -0.58 -20.71
C SER A 130 -7.69 -0.43 -20.77
N PRO A 131 -7.09 -0.48 -21.96
CA PRO A 131 -5.65 -0.23 -22.14
C PRO A 131 -5.19 1.11 -21.57
N THR A 132 -6.02 2.15 -21.67
CA THR A 132 -5.71 3.47 -21.10
C THR A 132 -5.60 3.42 -19.59
N ALA A 133 -6.51 2.72 -18.88
CA ALA A 133 -6.42 2.56 -17.44
C ALA A 133 -5.16 1.78 -17.05
N MET A 134 -4.80 0.72 -17.79
CA MET A 134 -3.58 -0.05 -17.54
C MET A 134 -2.31 0.81 -17.69
N ILE A 135 -2.24 1.67 -18.71
CA ILE A 135 -1.11 2.59 -18.91
C ILE A 135 -0.98 3.57 -17.75
N VAL A 136 -2.10 4.14 -17.26
CA VAL A 136 -2.10 5.04 -16.10
C VAL A 136 -1.64 4.30 -14.84
N CYS A 137 -2.13 3.08 -14.61
CA CYS A 137 -1.70 2.24 -13.48
C CYS A 137 -0.20 1.94 -13.55
N LEU A 138 0.31 1.60 -14.75
CA LEU A 138 1.73 1.36 -15.00
C LEU A 138 2.57 2.61 -14.67
N ALA A 139 2.17 3.76 -15.16
CA ALA A 139 2.88 5.02 -14.92
C ALA A 139 2.92 5.39 -13.42
N ILE A 140 1.78 5.32 -12.73
CA ILE A 140 1.71 5.63 -11.29
C ILE A 140 2.52 4.63 -10.47
N GLY A 141 2.45 3.33 -10.78
CA GLY A 141 3.26 2.30 -10.11
C GLY A 141 4.75 2.56 -10.29
N THR A 142 5.19 2.90 -11.51
CA THR A 142 6.60 3.20 -11.81
C THR A 142 7.08 4.45 -11.09
N ILE A 143 6.31 5.54 -11.12
CA ILE A 143 6.63 6.79 -10.40
C ILE A 143 6.75 6.52 -8.89
N SER A 144 5.79 5.81 -8.32
CA SER A 144 5.80 5.48 -6.89
C SER A 144 7.00 4.63 -6.50
N MET A 145 7.33 3.63 -7.32
CA MET A 145 8.49 2.76 -7.11
C MET A 145 9.79 3.58 -7.08
N LEU A 146 10.02 4.44 -8.06
CA LEU A 146 11.23 5.26 -8.16
C LEU A 146 11.32 6.27 -7.02
N LEU A 147 10.25 7.04 -6.76
CA LEU A 147 10.24 8.04 -5.69
C LEU A 147 10.48 7.40 -4.32
N ALA A 148 9.77 6.33 -4.00
CA ALA A 148 9.92 5.70 -2.70
C ALA A 148 11.31 5.05 -2.53
N SER A 149 11.88 4.47 -3.59
CA SER A 149 13.24 3.91 -3.54
C SER A 149 14.28 4.98 -3.25
N THR A 150 14.20 6.14 -3.89
CA THR A 150 15.12 7.26 -3.62
C THR A 150 14.94 7.84 -2.23
N MET A 151 13.70 7.95 -1.73
CA MET A 151 13.41 8.40 -0.36
C MET A 151 13.95 7.41 0.68
N ALA A 152 13.87 6.10 0.44
CA ALA A 152 14.43 5.07 1.32
C ALA A 152 15.94 5.22 1.51
N MET A 153 16.67 5.63 0.46
CA MET A 153 18.14 5.80 0.51
C MET A 153 18.60 6.95 1.41
N VAL A 154 17.75 7.95 1.63
CA VAL A 154 18.09 9.18 2.41
C VAL A 154 17.55 9.13 3.83
N SER A 155 16.61 8.21 4.13
CA SER A 155 16.00 8.10 5.44
C SER A 155 16.97 7.54 6.48
N ARG A 156 16.96 8.11 7.69
CA ARG A 156 17.77 7.66 8.84
C ARG A 156 17.02 6.73 9.78
N ASP A 157 15.70 6.84 9.82
CA ASP A 157 14.84 6.02 10.67
C ASP A 157 14.61 4.65 10.04
N ILE A 158 14.97 3.59 10.77
CA ILE A 158 14.85 2.20 10.29
C ILE A 158 13.42 1.83 9.91
N LYS A 159 12.41 2.31 10.65
CA LYS A 159 11.00 2.05 10.32
C LYS A 159 10.58 2.78 9.06
N GLN A 160 11.01 4.04 8.87
CA GLN A 160 10.70 4.81 7.67
C GLN A 160 11.34 4.19 6.41
N VAL A 161 12.57 3.67 6.51
CA VAL A 161 13.20 2.93 5.41
C VAL A 161 12.33 1.77 4.97
N TRP A 162 11.80 0.97 5.92
CA TRP A 162 10.91 -0.14 5.60
C TRP A 162 9.57 0.33 5.04
N ALA A 163 9.06 1.48 5.48
CA ALA A 163 7.85 2.07 4.94
C ALA A 163 8.03 2.49 3.48
N TYR A 164 9.08 3.23 3.15
CA TYR A 164 9.41 3.61 1.77
C TYR A 164 9.68 2.38 0.89
N SER A 165 10.41 1.40 1.41
CA SER A 165 10.60 0.13 0.72
C SER A 165 9.26 -0.59 0.47
N THR A 166 8.28 -0.50 1.37
CA THR A 166 6.94 -1.05 1.14
C THR A 166 6.22 -0.33 0.00
N ILE A 167 6.24 1.01 -0.05
CA ILE A 167 5.64 1.78 -1.15
C ILE A 167 6.26 1.38 -2.49
N SER A 168 7.59 1.26 -2.54
CA SER A 168 8.28 0.88 -3.78
C SER A 168 7.91 -0.52 -4.25
N GLN A 169 7.83 -1.49 -3.34
CA GLN A 169 7.46 -2.86 -3.68
C GLN A 169 5.99 -2.98 -4.13
N LEU A 170 5.08 -2.24 -3.50
CA LEU A 170 3.69 -2.17 -3.94
C LEU A 170 3.58 -1.51 -5.33
N GLY A 171 4.35 -0.46 -5.58
CA GLY A 171 4.46 0.15 -6.92
C GLY A 171 4.96 -0.85 -7.96
N PHE A 172 5.96 -1.66 -7.62
CA PHE A 172 6.48 -2.71 -8.48
C PHE A 172 5.42 -3.81 -8.78
N MET A 173 4.61 -4.19 -7.78
CA MET A 173 3.51 -5.14 -8.00
C MET A 173 2.43 -4.56 -8.91
N ILE A 174 2.05 -3.28 -8.71
CA ILE A 174 1.09 -2.57 -9.57
C ILE A 174 1.63 -2.50 -11.01
N MET A 175 2.91 -2.18 -11.18
CA MET A 175 3.58 -2.18 -12.47
C MET A 175 3.52 -3.55 -13.15
N GLY A 176 3.81 -4.63 -12.41
CA GLY A 176 3.74 -6.00 -12.92
C GLY A 176 2.34 -6.40 -13.37
N LEU A 177 1.32 -6.09 -12.56
CA LEU A 177 -0.08 -6.30 -12.92
C LEU A 177 -0.49 -5.46 -14.14
N ALA A 178 -0.13 -4.17 -14.16
CA ALA A 178 -0.46 -3.27 -15.25
C ALA A 178 0.26 -3.62 -16.57
N ALA A 179 1.43 -4.26 -16.50
CA ALA A 179 2.11 -4.84 -17.66
C ALA A 179 1.49 -6.15 -18.15
N GLY A 180 0.40 -6.63 -17.53
CA GLY A 180 -0.32 -7.83 -17.94
C GLY A 180 0.10 -9.12 -17.21
N SER A 181 1.07 -9.08 -16.30
CA SER A 181 1.55 -10.26 -15.59
C SER A 181 0.82 -10.46 -14.25
N TYR A 182 -0.33 -11.12 -14.30
CA TYR A 182 -1.12 -11.47 -13.12
C TYR A 182 -0.33 -12.30 -12.10
N VAL A 183 0.32 -13.36 -12.60
CA VAL A 183 1.07 -14.31 -11.75
C VAL A 183 2.22 -13.62 -11.02
N ALA A 184 2.98 -12.77 -11.71
CA ALA A 184 4.09 -12.06 -11.09
C ALA A 184 3.61 -11.12 -9.97
N GLY A 185 2.51 -10.37 -10.20
CA GLY A 185 1.95 -9.47 -9.19
C GLY A 185 1.46 -10.20 -7.94
N VAL A 186 0.70 -11.28 -8.10
CA VAL A 186 0.14 -12.07 -6.98
C VAL A 186 1.23 -12.85 -6.23
N PHE A 187 2.17 -13.46 -6.95
CA PHE A 187 3.29 -14.16 -6.34
C PHE A 187 4.14 -13.22 -5.49
N HIS A 188 4.45 -12.03 -6.04
CA HIS A 188 5.21 -11.02 -5.29
C HIS A 188 4.44 -10.53 -4.06
N LEU A 189 3.12 -10.34 -4.15
CA LEU A 189 2.27 -9.97 -3.02
C LEU A 189 2.38 -10.99 -1.88
N THR A 190 2.35 -12.28 -2.20
CA THR A 190 2.43 -13.38 -1.23
C THR A 190 3.80 -13.42 -0.54
N THR A 191 4.88 -13.35 -1.31
CA THR A 191 6.24 -13.35 -0.76
C THR A 191 6.53 -12.11 0.05
N HIS A 192 6.06 -10.94 -0.41
CA HIS A 192 6.20 -9.66 0.29
C HIS A 192 5.58 -9.70 1.69
N ALA A 193 4.39 -10.29 1.84
CA ALA A 193 3.73 -10.42 3.13
C ALA A 193 4.65 -11.10 4.16
N GLY A 194 5.33 -12.18 3.78
CA GLY A 194 6.24 -12.91 4.66
C GLY A 194 7.50 -12.12 5.03
N PHE A 195 8.27 -11.69 4.03
CA PHE A 195 9.54 -11.03 4.33
C PHE A 195 9.39 -9.65 4.98
N LYS A 196 8.32 -8.91 4.66
CA LYS A 196 8.07 -7.61 5.31
C LYS A 196 7.70 -7.75 6.78
N ALA A 197 6.85 -8.72 7.12
CA ALA A 197 6.55 -9.00 8.53
C ALA A 197 7.84 -9.28 9.32
N LEU A 198 8.70 -10.14 8.77
CA LEU A 198 9.98 -10.47 9.38
C LEU A 198 10.87 -9.24 9.57
N LEU A 199 11.07 -8.42 8.53
CA LEU A 199 11.92 -7.24 8.57
C LEU A 199 11.47 -6.21 9.61
N PHE A 200 10.15 -5.96 9.72
CA PHE A 200 9.62 -5.06 10.74
C PHE A 200 9.78 -5.63 12.16
N LEU A 201 9.56 -6.92 12.36
CA LEU A 201 9.75 -7.54 13.68
C LEU A 201 11.23 -7.53 14.08
N CYS A 202 12.15 -7.82 13.15
CA CYS A 202 13.59 -7.69 13.40
C CYS A 202 13.97 -6.25 13.77
N SER A 203 13.45 -5.25 13.03
CA SER A 203 13.70 -3.84 13.39
C SER A 203 13.18 -3.49 14.79
N GLY A 204 12.05 -4.10 15.20
CA GLY A 204 11.54 -3.96 16.56
C GLY A 204 12.52 -4.47 17.63
N VAL A 205 13.18 -5.60 17.39
CA VAL A 205 14.23 -6.13 18.29
C VAL A 205 15.40 -5.15 18.38
N PHE A 206 15.87 -4.60 17.25
CA PHE A 206 16.93 -3.58 17.27
C PHE A 206 16.51 -2.35 18.07
N ILE A 207 15.33 -1.80 17.81
CA ILE A 207 14.82 -0.60 18.49
C ILE A 207 14.72 -0.84 20.01
N HIS A 208 14.21 -1.98 20.44
CA HIS A 208 14.14 -2.32 21.87
C HIS A 208 15.52 -2.51 22.52
N THR A 209 16.49 -3.03 21.79
CA THR A 209 17.85 -3.28 22.33
C THR A 209 18.68 -2.02 22.41
N TYR A 210 18.54 -1.12 21.42
CA TYR A 210 19.37 0.08 21.30
C TYR A 210 18.64 1.36 21.74
N GLU A 211 17.33 1.27 22.01
CA GLU A 211 16.46 2.40 22.43
C GLU A 211 16.45 3.58 21.45
N THR A 212 16.74 3.31 20.18
CA THR A 212 16.76 4.34 19.12
C THR A 212 16.25 3.77 17.80
N ASN A 213 15.64 4.63 16.97
CA ASN A 213 15.24 4.30 15.61
C ASN A 213 16.32 4.69 14.58
N ASP A 214 17.33 5.49 14.99
CA ASP A 214 18.38 5.97 14.08
C ASP A 214 19.37 4.86 13.73
N MET A 215 19.44 4.50 12.44
CA MET A 215 20.33 3.45 11.94
C MET A 215 21.80 3.77 12.16
N PHE A 216 22.20 5.04 12.13
CA PHE A 216 23.60 5.43 12.36
C PHE A 216 24.00 5.25 13.84
N GLU A 217 23.10 5.52 14.76
CA GLU A 217 23.30 5.24 16.18
C GLU A 217 23.40 3.75 16.45
N ILE A 218 22.50 2.96 15.90
CA ILE A 218 22.52 1.49 15.97
C ILE A 218 23.86 0.97 15.43
N GLY A 219 24.29 1.48 14.28
CA GLY A 219 25.57 1.11 13.66
C GLY A 219 26.79 1.46 14.51
N ARG A 220 26.80 2.64 15.15
CA ARG A 220 27.88 3.05 16.08
C ARG A 220 28.02 2.13 17.28
N GLN A 221 26.91 1.61 17.79
CA GLN A 221 26.92 0.67 18.91
C GLN A 221 27.38 -0.73 18.49
N GLY A 222 27.52 -0.99 17.17
CA GLY A 222 28.24 -2.11 16.57
C GLY A 222 27.67 -3.49 16.89
N GLY A 223 26.38 -3.62 17.11
CA GLY A 223 25.75 -4.92 17.41
C GLY A 223 26.14 -5.54 18.75
N ARG A 224 27.00 -4.89 19.54
CA ARG A 224 27.59 -5.43 20.78
C ARG A 224 26.59 -5.78 21.87
N ARG A 225 25.38 -5.21 21.83
CA ARG A 225 24.32 -5.47 22.82
C ARG A 225 23.49 -6.72 22.49
N LEU A 226 23.52 -7.17 21.26
CA LEU A 226 22.81 -8.39 20.85
C LEU A 226 23.65 -9.61 21.22
N LYS A 227 23.20 -10.40 22.19
CA LYS A 227 23.89 -11.64 22.60
C LYS A 227 23.74 -12.76 21.58
N ASN A 228 22.64 -12.75 20.80
CA ASN A 228 22.39 -13.70 19.71
C ASN A 228 22.15 -12.89 18.44
N PRO A 229 22.91 -13.08 17.38
CA PRO A 229 22.61 -12.51 16.08
C PRO A 229 21.30 -13.15 15.58
N ILE A 230 20.22 -12.39 15.58
CA ILE A 230 18.93 -12.77 15.00
C ILE A 230 18.97 -12.40 13.51
N ILE A 231 19.93 -12.89 12.84
CA ILE A 231 20.12 -12.60 11.41
C ILE A 231 20.30 -13.90 10.68
#